data_f7e771c256cdc16998f8c265f42f349a
#
_entry.id   f7e771c256cdc16998f8c265f42f349a
#
_cell.length_a   1.000
_cell.length_b   1.000
_cell.length_c   1.000
_cell.angle_alpha   90.00
_cell.angle_beta   90.00
_cell.angle_gamma   90.00
#
_symmetry.space_group_name_H-M   'P 1'
#
loop_
_entity.id
_entity.type
_entity.pdbx_description
1 polymer ?
#
loop_
_entity_poly.entity_id
_entity_poly.type
_entity_poly.pdbx_seq_one_letter_code
_entity_poly.pdbx_strand_id
1 'polypeptide(L)'
;MTVVLRRKNKQKKLGLDAYKEREAKLSVIGKCLCGSIEVTVQSEPSDIIVCHCTSCQKATGGTASYNIIVPDSESEISKGTTKVFKEVADSGSNLERHFCDGCGSPIYSATESYKGLKIFKAALFSDVKEMKVVTNIWCDSAPNWACIDD
;
A
#
# COMPACT_ATOMS: atom_id res chain seq x y z
N MET A 1 30.63 -39.01 28.45
CA MET A 1 29.73 -39.07 27.28
C MET A 1 28.48 -38.19 27.52
N THR A 2 28.63 -36.89 27.72
CA THR A 2 27.47 -36.01 28.02
C THR A 2 27.73 -34.56 27.66
N VAL A 3 28.04 -34.24 26.39
CA VAL A 3 28.25 -32.83 25.97
C VAL A 3 27.58 -32.48 24.61
N VAL A 4 26.87 -33.40 23.95
CA VAL A 4 26.41 -33.17 22.57
C VAL A 4 24.96 -32.64 22.46
N LEU A 5 24.13 -32.67 23.50
CA LEU A 5 22.69 -32.35 23.40
C LEU A 5 22.32 -30.91 23.71
N ARG A 6 23.21 -30.08 24.25
CA ARG A 6 22.87 -28.66 24.55
C ARG A 6 23.08 -27.67 23.40
N ARG A 7 23.84 -28.04 22.36
CA ARG A 7 24.09 -27.10 21.23
C ARG A 7 22.95 -27.01 20.20
N LYS A 8 22.17 -28.09 20.04
CA LYS A 8 21.08 -28.09 19.02
C LYS A 8 19.89 -27.20 19.39
N ASN A 9 19.59 -27.02 20.68
CA ASN A 9 18.44 -26.21 21.12
C ASN A 9 18.74 -24.72 21.07
N LYS A 10 19.97 -24.30 21.25
CA LYS A 10 20.35 -22.87 21.21
C LYS A 10 20.35 -22.32 19.77
N GLN A 11 20.80 -23.15 18.81
CA GLN A 11 20.79 -22.78 17.40
C GLN A 11 19.36 -22.69 16.81
N LYS A 12 18.45 -23.57 17.26
CA LYS A 12 17.06 -23.55 16.81
C LYS A 12 16.30 -22.35 17.37
N LYS A 13 16.59 -21.94 18.60
CA LYS A 13 16.01 -20.77 19.24
C LYS A 13 16.51 -19.47 18.61
N LEU A 14 17.81 -19.36 18.32
CA LEU A 14 18.42 -18.22 17.62
C LEU A 14 17.86 -18.06 16.20
N GLY A 15 17.60 -19.15 15.48
CA GLY A 15 16.99 -19.10 14.15
C GLY A 15 15.54 -18.63 14.18
N LEU A 16 14.77 -19.04 15.19
CA LEU A 16 13.36 -18.62 15.35
C LEU A 16 13.25 -17.15 15.78
N ASP A 17 14.15 -16.70 16.67
CA ASP A 17 14.19 -15.30 17.10
C ASP A 17 14.65 -14.39 15.95
N ALA A 18 15.64 -14.78 15.17
CA ALA A 18 16.08 -14.08 13.96
C ALA A 18 14.99 -14.04 12.87
N TYR A 19 14.17 -15.09 12.74
CA TYR A 19 13.04 -15.13 11.83
C TYR A 19 11.92 -14.17 12.29
N LYS A 20 11.60 -14.16 13.59
CA LYS A 20 10.63 -13.22 14.17
C LYS A 20 11.08 -11.77 14.10
N GLU A 21 12.38 -11.49 14.30
CA GLU A 21 12.97 -10.17 14.11
C GLU A 21 12.93 -9.74 12.64
N ARG A 22 13.07 -10.67 11.69
CA ARG A 22 12.92 -10.42 10.26
C ARG A 22 11.47 -10.10 9.88
N GLU A 23 10.48 -10.83 10.40
CA GLU A 23 9.06 -10.54 10.20
C GLU A 23 8.67 -9.18 10.81
N ALA A 24 9.13 -8.87 12.02
CA ALA A 24 8.92 -7.56 12.67
C ALA A 24 9.58 -6.40 11.90
N LYS A 25 10.65 -6.68 11.13
CA LYS A 25 11.41 -5.70 10.35
C LYS A 25 10.83 -5.46 8.95
N LEU A 26 9.87 -6.30 8.52
CA LEU A 26 9.24 -6.22 7.19
C LEU A 26 7.91 -5.49 7.19
N SER A 27 7.36 -5.11 8.34
CA SER A 27 6.15 -4.31 8.38
C SER A 27 6.46 -2.84 8.24
N VAL A 28 5.76 -2.15 7.35
CA VAL A 28 5.85 -0.70 7.16
C VAL A 28 4.54 -0.02 7.54
N ILE A 29 4.66 1.19 8.07
CA ILE A 29 3.50 1.98 8.50
C ILE A 29 3.35 3.18 7.58
N GLY A 30 2.15 3.31 7.00
CA GLY A 30 1.71 4.50 6.28
C GLY A 30 0.80 5.36 7.15
N LYS A 31 0.82 6.67 6.93
CA LYS A 31 0.00 7.63 7.70
C LYS A 31 -0.66 8.64 6.79
N CYS A 32 -1.89 9.06 7.14
CA CYS A 32 -2.51 10.21 6.53
C CYS A 32 -1.83 11.52 6.99
N LEU A 33 -2.12 12.62 6.33
CA LEU A 33 -1.49 13.92 6.61
C LEU A 33 -1.62 14.35 8.09
N CYS A 34 -2.79 14.16 8.71
CA CYS A 34 -3.01 14.53 10.12
C CYS A 34 -2.61 13.44 11.12
N GLY A 35 -2.21 12.24 10.66
CA GLY A 35 -1.80 11.13 11.51
C GLY A 35 -2.94 10.42 12.26
N SER A 36 -4.21 10.75 11.99
CA SER A 36 -5.36 10.09 12.63
C SER A 36 -5.61 8.69 12.08
N ILE A 37 -5.15 8.40 10.86
CA ILE A 37 -5.22 7.09 10.24
C ILE A 37 -3.80 6.57 10.03
N GLU A 38 -3.56 5.34 10.47
CA GLU A 38 -2.36 4.57 10.21
C GLU A 38 -2.74 3.24 9.54
N VAL A 39 -1.93 2.84 8.57
CA VAL A 39 -2.03 1.56 7.90
C VAL A 39 -0.74 0.78 8.13
N THR A 40 -0.86 -0.51 8.38
CA THR A 40 0.28 -1.41 8.50
C THR A 40 0.26 -2.40 7.36
N VAL A 41 1.39 -2.54 6.68
CA VAL A 41 1.61 -3.50 5.59
C VAL A 41 2.73 -4.45 5.99
N GLN A 42 2.50 -5.76 5.85
CA GLN A 42 3.41 -6.81 6.32
C GLN A 42 4.64 -7.00 5.44
N SER A 43 4.62 -6.50 4.21
CA SER A 43 5.74 -6.52 3.26
C SER A 43 6.19 -5.11 2.94
N GLU A 44 7.49 -4.94 2.67
CA GLU A 44 8.02 -3.66 2.20
C GLU A 44 7.61 -3.44 0.74
N PRO A 45 6.72 -2.46 0.46
CA PRO A 45 6.29 -2.21 -0.91
C PRO A 45 7.41 -1.54 -1.70
N SER A 46 7.67 -2.04 -2.91
CA SER A 46 8.73 -1.53 -3.79
C SER A 46 8.19 -0.94 -5.09
N ASP A 47 7.03 -1.41 -5.54
CA ASP A 47 6.54 -1.20 -6.89
C ASP A 47 5.32 -0.27 -6.88
N ILE A 48 5.42 0.81 -7.66
CA ILE A 48 4.35 1.79 -7.85
C ILE A 48 3.70 1.56 -9.21
N ILE A 49 2.37 1.47 -9.22
CA ILE A 49 1.53 1.55 -10.41
C ILE A 49 0.90 2.94 -10.46
N VAL A 50 1.11 3.64 -11.57
CA VAL A 50 0.58 4.97 -11.80
C VAL A 50 -0.69 4.89 -12.65
N CYS A 51 -1.82 5.38 -12.13
CA CYS A 51 -3.08 5.41 -12.84
C CYS A 51 -3.44 6.83 -13.26
N HIS A 52 -3.54 7.06 -14.57
CA HIS A 52 -3.84 8.36 -15.18
C HIS A 52 -5.33 8.55 -15.53
N CYS A 53 -6.23 7.64 -15.12
CA CYS A 53 -7.66 7.81 -15.42
C CYS A 53 -8.23 9.09 -14.79
N THR A 54 -9.27 9.65 -15.39
CA THR A 54 -9.88 10.93 -14.97
C THR A 54 -10.42 10.88 -13.54
N SER A 55 -10.96 9.74 -13.10
CA SER A 55 -11.40 9.55 -11.72
C SER A 55 -10.23 9.62 -10.72
N CYS A 56 -9.08 9.00 -11.05
CA CYS A 56 -7.88 9.08 -10.22
C CYS A 56 -7.33 10.52 -10.16
N GLN A 57 -7.32 11.24 -11.26
CA GLN A 57 -6.92 12.66 -11.29
C GLN A 57 -7.77 13.49 -10.35
N LYS A 58 -9.09 13.35 -10.42
CA LYS A 58 -10.03 14.08 -9.54
C LYS A 58 -9.87 13.68 -8.07
N ALA A 59 -9.69 12.41 -7.79
CA ALA A 59 -9.56 11.88 -6.43
C ALA A 59 -8.27 12.30 -5.73
N THR A 60 -7.21 12.60 -6.48
CA THR A 60 -5.90 13.01 -5.95
C THR A 60 -5.64 14.51 -6.09
N GLY A 61 -6.37 15.20 -6.95
CA GLY A 61 -6.11 16.60 -7.29
C GLY A 61 -4.84 16.80 -8.12
N GLY A 62 -4.31 15.74 -8.74
CA GLY A 62 -3.09 15.75 -9.55
C GLY A 62 -3.29 15.13 -10.93
N THR A 63 -2.19 14.83 -11.62
CA THR A 63 -2.20 14.22 -12.96
C THR A 63 -2.49 12.72 -12.93
N ALA A 64 -2.29 12.07 -11.79
CA ALA A 64 -2.38 10.62 -11.63
C ALA A 64 -2.52 10.22 -10.15
N SER A 65 -2.79 8.95 -9.92
CA SER A 65 -2.71 8.30 -8.62
C SER A 65 -1.55 7.32 -8.59
N TYR A 66 -0.65 7.47 -7.62
CA TYR A 66 0.50 6.60 -7.38
C TYR A 66 0.11 5.56 -6.35
N ASN A 67 0.11 4.30 -6.74
CA ASN A 67 -0.52 3.23 -5.99
C ASN A 67 0.43 2.07 -5.76
N ILE A 68 0.31 1.43 -4.60
CA ILE A 68 0.85 0.11 -4.32
C ILE A 68 -0.29 -0.88 -4.12
N ILE A 69 -0.13 -2.10 -4.60
CA ILE A 69 -1.15 -3.15 -4.48
C ILE A 69 -0.69 -4.13 -3.41
N VAL A 70 -1.54 -4.34 -2.41
CA VAL A 70 -1.25 -5.19 -1.25
C VAL A 70 -2.41 -6.14 -1.02
N PRO A 71 -2.16 -7.44 -0.77
CA PRO A 71 -3.20 -8.38 -0.34
C PRO A 71 -3.90 -7.91 0.96
N ASP A 72 -5.19 -8.11 1.05
CA ASP A 72 -5.97 -7.82 2.27
C ASP A 72 -5.38 -8.50 3.50
N SER A 73 -4.91 -9.75 3.33
CA SER A 73 -4.30 -10.56 4.39
C SER A 73 -2.98 -10.00 4.92
N GLU A 74 -2.34 -9.10 4.16
CA GLU A 74 -1.04 -8.50 4.49
C GLU A 74 -1.15 -7.03 4.88
N SER A 75 -2.36 -6.51 5.03
CA SER A 75 -2.59 -5.10 5.34
C SER A 75 -3.73 -4.89 6.32
N GLU A 76 -3.61 -3.89 7.16
CA GLU A 76 -4.65 -3.49 8.10
C GLU A 76 -4.68 -1.97 8.30
N ILE A 77 -5.85 -1.45 8.70
CA ILE A 77 -5.94 -0.10 9.28
C ILE A 77 -5.64 -0.24 10.77
N SER A 78 -4.41 0.03 11.14
CA SER A 78 -3.92 -0.17 12.52
C SER A 78 -4.33 0.94 13.48
N LYS A 79 -4.80 2.09 12.96
CA LYS A 79 -5.33 3.21 13.72
C LYS A 79 -6.38 3.97 12.93
N GLY A 80 -7.43 4.39 13.61
CA GLY A 80 -8.51 5.20 13.05
C GLY A 80 -9.47 4.43 12.14
N THR A 81 -10.36 5.16 11.50
CA THR A 81 -11.38 4.65 10.57
C THR A 81 -11.46 5.53 9.34
N THR A 82 -11.59 4.93 8.19
CA THR A 82 -11.74 5.67 6.93
C THR A 82 -13.20 5.98 6.64
N LYS A 83 -13.46 7.09 5.95
CA LYS A 83 -14.71 7.29 5.20
C LYS A 83 -14.60 6.70 3.81
N VAL A 84 -15.75 6.38 3.23
CA VAL A 84 -15.83 5.69 1.94
C VAL A 84 -16.70 6.48 0.98
N PHE A 85 -16.15 6.73 -0.22
CA PHE A 85 -16.91 7.17 -1.38
C PHE A 85 -17.02 6.01 -2.36
N LYS A 86 -18.25 5.70 -2.80
CA LYS A 86 -18.54 4.60 -3.74
C LYS A 86 -18.84 5.16 -5.11
N GLU A 87 -18.22 4.56 -6.12
CA GLU A 87 -18.46 4.90 -7.53
C GLU A 87 -18.38 3.65 -8.41
N VAL A 88 -18.80 3.79 -9.65
CA VAL A 88 -18.51 2.84 -10.71
C VAL A 88 -17.31 3.37 -11.48
N ALA A 89 -16.24 2.59 -11.54
CA ALA A 89 -15.03 2.94 -12.27
C ALA A 89 -15.26 2.90 -13.79
N ASP A 90 -14.38 3.54 -14.56
CA ASP A 90 -14.43 3.52 -16.04
C ASP A 90 -14.39 2.09 -16.61
N SER A 91 -13.85 1.14 -15.86
CA SER A 91 -13.89 -0.31 -16.18
C SER A 91 -15.27 -0.95 -16.02
N GLY A 92 -16.27 -0.24 -15.47
CA GLY A 92 -17.60 -0.77 -15.13
C GLY A 92 -17.67 -1.48 -13.78
N SER A 93 -16.57 -1.60 -13.04
CA SER A 93 -16.53 -2.25 -11.73
C SER A 93 -16.88 -1.30 -10.60
N ASN A 94 -17.55 -1.83 -9.56
CA ASN A 94 -17.74 -1.06 -8.33
C ASN A 94 -16.38 -0.77 -7.68
N LEU A 95 -16.20 0.47 -7.25
CA LEU A 95 -14.99 0.99 -6.64
C LEU A 95 -15.33 1.72 -5.35
N GLU A 96 -14.64 1.40 -4.30
CA GLU A 96 -14.67 2.10 -3.02
C GLU A 96 -13.37 2.89 -2.84
N ARG A 97 -13.50 4.19 -2.56
CA ARG A 97 -12.37 5.06 -2.21
C ARG A 97 -12.42 5.38 -0.73
N HIS A 98 -11.43 4.91 -0.02
CA HIS A 98 -11.27 5.13 1.42
C HIS A 98 -10.36 6.33 1.67
N PHE A 99 -10.80 7.27 2.50
CA PHE A 99 -10.08 8.50 2.81
C PHE A 99 -10.23 8.89 4.27
N CYS A 100 -9.34 9.75 4.74
CA CYS A 100 -9.42 10.35 6.07
C CYS A 100 -10.43 11.48 6.08
N ASP A 101 -11.43 11.45 6.95
CA ASP A 101 -12.41 12.53 7.08
C ASP A 101 -11.88 13.77 7.78
N GLY A 102 -10.78 13.64 8.53
CA GLY A 102 -10.13 14.76 9.23
C GLY A 102 -9.28 15.64 8.33
N CYS A 103 -8.55 15.04 7.36
CA CYS A 103 -7.63 15.79 6.49
C CYS A 103 -7.84 15.56 4.99
N GLY A 104 -8.78 14.70 4.60
CA GLY A 104 -9.06 14.40 3.20
C GLY A 104 -8.03 13.51 2.49
N SER A 105 -6.97 13.08 3.16
CA SER A 105 -5.96 12.20 2.55
C SER A 105 -6.59 10.93 2.00
N PRO A 106 -6.42 10.60 0.72
CA PRO A 106 -6.83 9.31 0.17
C PRO A 106 -5.94 8.21 0.76
N ILE A 107 -6.54 7.12 1.22
CA ILE A 107 -5.84 6.02 1.89
C ILE A 107 -5.67 4.85 0.95
N TYR A 108 -6.77 4.21 0.56
CA TYR A 108 -6.76 3.10 -0.39
C TYR A 108 -8.04 3.05 -1.20
N SER A 109 -8.00 2.27 -2.26
CA SER A 109 -9.17 1.89 -3.03
C SER A 109 -9.34 0.38 -3.01
N ALA A 110 -10.59 -0.08 -3.06
CA ALA A 110 -10.95 -1.48 -3.22
C ALA A 110 -11.93 -1.60 -4.39
N THR A 111 -11.76 -2.62 -5.23
CA THR A 111 -12.60 -2.82 -6.41
C THR A 111 -12.95 -4.29 -6.59
N GLU A 112 -14.12 -4.56 -7.14
CA GLU A 112 -14.56 -5.92 -7.45
C GLU A 112 -13.69 -6.61 -8.50
N SER A 113 -13.00 -5.84 -9.36
CA SER A 113 -12.05 -6.37 -10.34
C SER A 113 -10.81 -7.00 -9.70
N TYR A 114 -10.45 -6.59 -8.50
CA TYR A 114 -9.27 -7.05 -7.76
C TYR A 114 -9.65 -7.48 -6.34
N LYS A 115 -10.53 -8.48 -6.25
CA LYS A 115 -10.98 -9.03 -4.95
C LYS A 115 -9.80 -9.53 -4.13
N GLY A 116 -9.80 -9.21 -2.82
CA GLY A 116 -8.74 -9.58 -1.89
C GLY A 116 -7.49 -8.72 -1.97
N LEU A 117 -7.53 -7.61 -2.73
CA LEU A 117 -6.44 -6.65 -2.83
C LEU A 117 -6.91 -5.25 -2.40
N LYS A 118 -6.01 -4.51 -1.76
CA LYS A 118 -6.14 -3.08 -1.50
C LYS A 118 -5.13 -2.30 -2.33
N ILE A 119 -5.58 -1.17 -2.87
CA ILE A 119 -4.78 -0.26 -3.69
C ILE A 119 -4.45 0.95 -2.83
N PHE A 120 -3.37 0.88 -2.07
CA PHE A 120 -2.93 1.97 -1.18
C PHE A 120 -2.26 3.10 -1.95
N LYS A 121 -2.33 4.31 -1.40
CA LYS A 121 -1.59 5.46 -1.94
C LYS A 121 -0.14 5.40 -1.49
N ALA A 122 0.78 5.42 -2.45
CA ALA A 122 2.21 5.28 -2.17
C ALA A 122 2.74 6.37 -1.21
N ALA A 123 2.25 7.59 -1.33
CA ALA A 123 2.67 8.73 -0.51
C ALA A 123 2.33 8.62 0.99
N LEU A 124 1.53 7.63 1.40
CA LEU A 124 1.28 7.36 2.83
C LEU A 124 2.53 6.86 3.55
N PHE A 125 3.46 6.23 2.82
CA PHE A 125 4.62 5.54 3.36
C PHE A 125 5.87 6.44 3.30
N SER A 126 6.65 6.46 4.38
CA SER A 126 7.87 7.27 4.47
C SER A 126 8.94 6.89 3.43
N ASP A 127 8.99 5.60 3.09
CA ASP A 127 10.00 5.04 2.21
C ASP A 127 9.63 5.14 0.72
N VAL A 128 8.60 5.94 0.39
CA VAL A 128 8.14 6.17 -0.98
C VAL A 128 9.26 6.62 -1.94
N LYS A 129 10.29 7.25 -1.43
CA LYS A 129 11.46 7.69 -2.23
C LYS A 129 12.27 6.53 -2.82
N GLU A 130 12.25 5.38 -2.18
CA GLU A 130 12.97 4.19 -2.60
C GLU A 130 12.13 3.28 -3.51
N MET A 131 10.82 3.56 -3.62
CA MET A 131 9.92 2.82 -4.49
C MET A 131 10.16 3.19 -5.96
N LYS A 132 9.82 2.26 -6.87
CA LYS A 132 9.99 2.44 -8.31
C LYS A 132 8.65 2.39 -9.02
N VAL A 133 8.46 3.28 -9.98
CA VAL A 133 7.36 3.19 -10.94
C VAL A 133 7.65 2.02 -11.88
N VAL A 134 6.80 1.01 -11.86
CA VAL A 134 6.95 -0.19 -12.71
C VAL A 134 5.98 -0.19 -13.88
N THR A 135 4.88 0.55 -13.80
CA THR A 135 3.93 0.65 -14.91
C THR A 135 3.04 1.89 -14.80
N ASN A 136 2.63 2.38 -15.95
CA ASN A 136 1.63 3.42 -16.13
C ASN A 136 0.39 2.82 -16.82
N ILE A 137 -0.80 3.12 -16.30
CA ILE A 137 -2.07 2.66 -16.86
C ILE A 137 -2.99 3.85 -17.15
N TRP A 138 -3.89 3.68 -18.13
CA TRP A 138 -4.81 4.73 -18.60
C TRP A 138 -4.07 5.97 -19.12
N CYS A 139 -2.95 5.78 -19.82
CA CYS A 139 -2.09 6.85 -20.29
C CYS A 139 -2.78 7.78 -21.30
N ASP A 140 -3.73 7.27 -22.09
CA ASP A 140 -4.51 8.07 -23.04
C ASP A 140 -5.36 9.16 -22.36
N SER A 141 -5.65 8.99 -21.08
CA SER A 141 -6.38 9.98 -20.26
C SER A 141 -5.48 11.00 -19.59
N ALA A 142 -4.16 10.81 -19.66
CA ALA A 142 -3.21 11.74 -19.04
C ALA A 142 -3.27 13.12 -19.71
N PRO A 143 -3.20 14.22 -18.93
CA PRO A 143 -3.09 15.54 -19.52
C PRO A 143 -1.78 15.69 -20.29
N ASN A 144 -1.79 16.45 -21.39
CA ASN A 144 -0.61 16.65 -22.25
C ASN A 144 0.61 17.25 -21.54
N TRP A 145 0.39 17.87 -20.39
CA TRP A 145 1.45 18.46 -19.56
C TRP A 145 1.94 17.52 -18.45
N ALA A 146 1.41 16.30 -18.35
CA ALA A 146 1.92 15.30 -17.42
C ALA A 146 3.23 14.73 -17.95
N CYS A 147 4.24 14.63 -17.07
CA CYS A 147 5.46 13.90 -17.37
C CYS A 147 5.22 12.41 -17.12
N ILE A 148 5.27 11.60 -18.16
CA ILE A 148 5.22 10.14 -18.10
C ILE A 148 6.56 9.68 -18.67
N ASP A 149 7.38 9.08 -17.82
CA ASP A 149 8.63 8.44 -18.26
C ASP A 149 8.28 7.12 -18.94
N ASP A 150 8.84 6.90 -20.11
CA ASP A 150 8.70 5.68 -20.93
C ASP A 150 9.49 4.49 -20.32
#